data_9631565bb3b110268c7d13cca0ccc2e9
#
_entry.id   9631565bb3b110268c7d13cca0ccc2e9
#
_cell.length_a   1.000
_cell.length_b   1.000
_cell.length_c   1.000
_cell.angle_alpha   90.00
_cell.angle_beta   90.00
_cell.angle_gamma   90.00
#
_symmetry.space_group_name_H-M   'P 1'
#
loop_
_entity.id
_entity.type
_entity.pdbx_description
1 polymer ?
#
loop_
_entity_poly.entity_id
_entity_poly.type
_entity_poly.pdbx_seq_one_letter_code
_entity_poly.pdbx_strand_id
1 'polypeptide(L)'
;MFRQYRSIPAEAKLLIVLSFVPTFALSFLYTDLAYFLTTVKGLSIVFTGTVITVMGVSMVATSLPFGILADRYGRRRFVVIGNLLAGVMLAAFALTSNTFVLIIAAIVEGSTEAAFAAAGTALLAEKAGESNRTTAFSLSFFLGNIAWGLSGFAIPLVLVFEYFGLNIARAHVVLYLILAGLSVAMTPLLFRITESRTSVKAKSIREFMPRRSRSVLVQYLVTSVLIATGAGLFVPLMTQWFTLRYSVPDTLSGPVLGISGFVLAAFALAAPNLARRFGLVKSIVLTQGLSMVFMLAVPLSPTFEIAGGIYILRTFMMNVASPLGTSLIMGLVDRDERGAAAGISAALSRLPNSLSTVVGSAMMNAGMLELPFYIASVLYSVSICMFWIFFRRVEVLEEVTEPPIAGAHPKPSGSLSRQGP
;
A
#
# COMPACT_ATOMS: atom_id res chain seq x y z
N MET A 1 -20.30 15.02 -7.76
CA MET A 1 -19.29 14.02 -7.35
C MET A 1 -19.87 12.59 -7.33
N PHE A 2 -20.96 12.29 -6.67
CA PHE A 2 -21.48 10.92 -6.55
C PHE A 2 -22.08 10.30 -7.84
N ARG A 3 -22.44 11.08 -8.85
CA ARG A 3 -23.01 10.57 -10.12
C ARG A 3 -22.05 9.66 -10.90
N GLN A 4 -20.76 9.98 -10.89
CA GLN A 4 -19.73 9.20 -11.59
C GLN A 4 -19.51 7.81 -10.99
N TYR A 5 -19.79 7.59 -9.69
CA TYR A 5 -19.69 6.26 -9.08
C TYR A 5 -20.88 5.36 -9.42
N ARG A 6 -22.00 5.95 -9.87
CA ARG A 6 -23.16 5.17 -10.34
C ARG A 6 -22.90 4.50 -11.68
N SER A 7 -22.06 5.08 -12.55
CA SER A 7 -21.71 4.54 -13.86
C SER A 7 -20.80 3.31 -13.82
N ILE A 8 -20.15 3.02 -12.69
CA ILE A 8 -19.30 1.83 -12.56
C ILE A 8 -20.19 0.57 -12.74
N PRO A 9 -19.77 -0.41 -13.58
CA PRO A 9 -20.50 -1.67 -13.75
C PRO A 9 -20.70 -2.43 -12.43
N ALA A 10 -21.81 -3.16 -12.35
CA ALA A 10 -22.19 -3.87 -11.11
C ALA A 10 -21.15 -4.90 -10.65
N GLU A 11 -20.51 -5.63 -11.57
CA GLU A 11 -19.46 -6.60 -11.25
C GLU A 11 -18.20 -5.92 -10.70
N ALA A 12 -17.81 -4.76 -11.24
CA ALA A 12 -16.69 -3.99 -10.70
C ALA A 12 -16.98 -3.47 -9.29
N LYS A 13 -18.20 -2.96 -9.05
CA LYS A 13 -18.63 -2.56 -7.69
C LYS A 13 -18.62 -3.74 -6.75
N LEU A 14 -19.13 -4.89 -7.17
CA LEU A 14 -19.17 -6.11 -6.38
C LEU A 14 -17.74 -6.54 -5.99
N LEU A 15 -16.80 -6.54 -6.95
CA LEU A 15 -15.40 -6.86 -6.68
C LEU A 15 -14.79 -5.91 -5.65
N ILE A 16 -15.03 -4.59 -5.79
CA ILE A 16 -14.50 -3.58 -4.87
C ILE A 16 -15.06 -3.80 -3.45
N VAL A 17 -16.37 -4.04 -3.33
CA VAL A 17 -17.02 -4.29 -2.02
C VAL A 17 -16.53 -5.59 -1.40
N LEU A 18 -16.42 -6.67 -2.18
CA LEU A 18 -15.93 -7.96 -1.69
C LEU A 18 -14.45 -7.92 -1.31
N SER A 19 -13.66 -7.05 -1.94
CA SER A 19 -12.25 -6.83 -1.58
C SER A 19 -12.07 -6.08 -0.27
N PHE A 20 -13.11 -5.43 0.25
CA PHE A 20 -13.02 -4.64 1.48
C PHE A 20 -12.64 -5.51 2.70
N VAL A 21 -13.31 -6.64 2.91
CA VAL A 21 -13.05 -7.52 4.06
C VAL A 21 -11.65 -8.13 4.03
N PRO A 22 -11.16 -8.71 2.92
CA PRO A 22 -9.78 -9.16 2.82
C PRO A 22 -8.75 -8.05 3.06
N THR A 23 -8.99 -6.86 2.50
CA THR A 23 -8.12 -5.70 2.71
C THR A 23 -8.12 -5.27 4.18
N PHE A 24 -9.27 -5.28 4.83
CA PHE A 24 -9.40 -4.97 6.25
C PHE A 24 -8.65 -5.99 7.12
N ALA A 25 -8.79 -7.30 6.85
CA ALA A 25 -8.11 -8.36 7.57
C ALA A 25 -6.58 -8.29 7.40
N LEU A 26 -6.11 -8.03 6.18
CA LEU A 26 -4.69 -7.84 5.89
C LEU A 26 -4.14 -6.58 6.58
N SER A 27 -4.89 -5.48 6.54
CA SER A 27 -4.50 -4.23 7.20
C SER A 27 -4.43 -4.39 8.71
N PHE A 28 -5.37 -5.14 9.29
CA PHE A 28 -5.37 -5.51 10.70
C PHE A 28 -4.10 -6.30 11.04
N LEU A 29 -3.79 -7.33 10.25
CA LEU A 29 -2.57 -8.13 10.43
C LEU A 29 -1.32 -7.24 10.43
N TYR A 30 -1.15 -6.36 9.45
CA TYR A 30 0.02 -5.46 9.39
C TYR A 30 0.06 -4.45 10.54
N THR A 31 -1.07 -4.04 11.07
CA THR A 31 -1.13 -3.06 12.17
C THR A 31 -0.79 -3.69 13.51
N ASP A 32 -1.27 -4.92 13.75
CA ASP A 32 -1.21 -5.57 15.06
C ASP A 32 -0.13 -6.65 15.19
N LEU A 33 0.31 -7.25 14.08
CA LEU A 33 1.19 -8.43 14.09
C LEU A 33 2.45 -8.25 14.95
N ALA A 34 3.06 -7.08 14.91
CA ALA A 34 4.28 -6.81 15.67
C ALA A 34 4.04 -6.91 17.18
N TYR A 35 2.96 -6.32 17.65
CA TYR A 35 2.54 -6.39 19.05
C TYR A 35 2.06 -7.80 19.42
N PHE A 36 1.20 -8.38 18.60
CA PHE A 36 0.61 -9.70 18.84
C PHE A 36 1.66 -10.81 18.98
N LEU A 37 2.62 -10.89 18.06
CA LEU A 37 3.68 -11.89 18.14
C LEU A 37 4.64 -11.66 19.30
N THR A 38 4.98 -10.39 19.57
CA THR A 38 5.98 -10.05 20.58
C THR A 38 5.38 -10.02 21.99
N THR A 39 4.34 -9.21 22.21
CA THR A 39 3.79 -8.96 23.55
C THR A 39 2.78 -10.04 23.95
N VAL A 40 1.89 -10.41 23.04
CA VAL A 40 0.82 -11.36 23.37
C VAL A 40 1.31 -12.81 23.34
N LYS A 41 2.11 -13.18 22.34
CA LYS A 41 2.66 -14.54 22.20
C LYS A 41 4.03 -14.75 22.85
N GLY A 42 4.70 -13.68 23.28
CA GLY A 42 6.00 -13.76 23.95
C GLY A 42 7.16 -14.15 23.03
N LEU A 43 7.03 -13.99 21.72
CA LEU A 43 8.10 -14.27 20.77
C LEU A 43 9.07 -13.09 20.71
N SER A 44 10.34 -13.36 20.32
CA SER A 44 11.33 -12.28 20.23
C SER A 44 10.94 -11.26 19.15
N ILE A 45 11.23 -9.99 19.39
CA ILE A 45 10.96 -8.93 18.41
C ILE A 45 11.76 -9.13 17.10
N VAL A 46 12.96 -9.74 17.19
CA VAL A 46 13.78 -10.08 16.03
C VAL A 46 13.07 -11.14 15.18
N PHE A 47 12.51 -12.17 15.81
CA PHE A 47 11.73 -13.17 15.10
C PHE A 47 10.48 -12.55 14.45
N THR A 48 9.80 -11.66 15.15
CA THR A 48 8.66 -10.92 14.63
C THR A 48 9.04 -10.07 13.40
N GLY A 49 10.14 -9.34 13.47
CA GLY A 49 10.70 -8.62 12.33
C GLY A 49 11.07 -9.55 11.17
N THR A 50 11.57 -10.75 11.46
CA THR A 50 11.85 -11.77 10.44
C THR A 50 10.57 -12.24 9.77
N VAL A 51 9.48 -12.50 10.51
CA VAL A 51 8.17 -12.87 9.96
C VAL A 51 7.68 -11.80 8.98
N ILE A 52 7.69 -10.52 9.38
CA ILE A 52 7.25 -9.40 8.52
C ILE A 52 8.17 -9.27 7.29
N THR A 53 9.47 -9.47 7.47
CA THR A 53 10.44 -9.47 6.35
C THR A 53 10.15 -10.59 5.36
N VAL A 54 9.89 -11.81 5.84
CA VAL A 54 9.57 -12.98 5.02
C VAL A 54 8.27 -12.75 4.25
N MET A 55 7.23 -12.18 4.86
CA MET A 55 5.99 -11.80 4.17
C MET A 55 6.28 -10.88 2.98
N GLY A 56 7.00 -9.78 3.21
CA GLY A 56 7.27 -8.80 2.16
C GLY A 56 8.20 -9.32 1.06
N VAL A 57 9.23 -10.10 1.41
CA VAL A 57 10.12 -10.75 0.43
C VAL A 57 9.35 -11.75 -0.42
N SER A 58 8.49 -12.57 0.19
CA SER A 58 7.65 -13.55 -0.52
C SER A 58 6.67 -12.86 -1.46
N MET A 59 6.06 -11.74 -1.04
CA MET A 59 5.20 -10.92 -1.88
C MET A 59 5.94 -10.45 -3.15
N VAL A 60 7.14 -9.89 -2.99
CA VAL A 60 7.92 -9.40 -4.14
C VAL A 60 8.36 -10.54 -5.04
N ALA A 61 8.87 -11.63 -4.47
CA ALA A 61 9.36 -12.79 -5.22
C ALA A 61 8.25 -13.46 -6.04
N THR A 62 7.01 -13.49 -5.54
CA THR A 62 5.88 -14.18 -6.18
C THR A 62 5.02 -13.26 -7.03
N SER A 63 5.18 -11.92 -6.95
CA SER A 63 4.33 -10.95 -7.66
C SER A 63 4.32 -11.16 -9.18
N LEU A 64 5.49 -11.29 -9.80
CA LEU A 64 5.60 -11.51 -11.24
C LEU A 64 5.15 -12.93 -11.66
N PRO A 65 5.63 -14.02 -11.03
CA PRO A 65 5.13 -15.37 -11.32
C PRO A 65 3.61 -15.49 -11.21
N PHE A 66 3.01 -14.96 -10.15
CA PHE A 66 1.57 -15.07 -9.95
C PHE A 66 0.76 -14.18 -10.88
N GLY A 67 1.29 -13.04 -11.29
CA GLY A 67 0.68 -12.25 -12.37
C GLY A 67 0.59 -13.05 -13.67
N ILE A 68 1.68 -13.69 -14.11
CA ILE A 68 1.73 -14.52 -15.31
C ILE A 68 0.81 -15.74 -15.18
N LEU A 69 0.83 -16.41 -14.03
CA LEU A 69 -0.02 -17.57 -13.78
C LEU A 69 -1.50 -17.20 -13.71
N ALA A 70 -1.85 -16.04 -13.14
CA ALA A 70 -3.21 -15.54 -13.11
C ALA A 70 -3.75 -15.25 -14.50
N ASP A 71 -2.94 -14.66 -15.38
CA ASP A 71 -3.34 -14.43 -16.79
C ASP A 71 -3.50 -15.75 -17.57
N ARG A 72 -2.73 -16.79 -17.24
CA ARG A 72 -2.79 -18.11 -17.92
C ARG A 72 -3.93 -18.99 -17.40
N TYR A 73 -4.10 -19.07 -16.09
CA TYR A 73 -5.03 -20.03 -15.46
C TYR A 73 -6.36 -19.41 -15.00
N GLY A 74 -6.48 -18.09 -15.08
CA GLY A 74 -7.67 -17.32 -14.73
C GLY A 74 -7.49 -16.47 -13.47
N ARG A 75 -7.69 -15.18 -13.61
CA ARG A 75 -7.51 -14.16 -12.56
C ARG A 75 -8.45 -14.39 -11.38
N ARG A 76 -9.72 -14.74 -11.66
CA ARG A 76 -10.71 -15.04 -10.62
C ARG A 76 -10.24 -16.16 -9.69
N ARG A 77 -9.64 -17.22 -10.24
CA ARG A 77 -9.14 -18.34 -9.42
C ARG A 77 -8.06 -17.88 -8.45
N PHE A 78 -7.15 -17.02 -8.88
CA PHE A 78 -6.09 -16.47 -8.03
C PHE A 78 -6.65 -15.55 -6.95
N VAL A 79 -7.66 -14.73 -7.24
CA VAL A 79 -8.35 -13.91 -6.24
C VAL A 79 -9.06 -14.79 -5.21
N VAL A 80 -9.76 -15.82 -5.62
CA VAL A 80 -10.50 -16.74 -4.75
C VAL A 80 -9.55 -17.54 -3.85
N ILE A 81 -8.55 -18.19 -4.45
CA ILE A 81 -7.56 -19.01 -3.71
C ILE A 81 -6.73 -18.11 -2.78
N GLY A 82 -6.29 -16.95 -3.28
CA GLY A 82 -5.54 -15.97 -2.48
C GLY A 82 -6.32 -15.53 -1.25
N ASN A 83 -7.60 -15.16 -1.41
CA ASN A 83 -8.44 -14.76 -0.28
C ASN A 83 -8.67 -15.90 0.74
N LEU A 84 -8.92 -17.13 0.25
CA LEU A 84 -9.08 -18.29 1.11
C LEU A 84 -7.81 -18.57 1.93
N LEU A 85 -6.65 -18.60 1.25
CA LEU A 85 -5.36 -18.86 1.91
C LEU A 85 -5.00 -17.75 2.88
N ALA A 86 -5.23 -16.47 2.55
CA ALA A 86 -5.01 -15.36 3.47
C ALA A 86 -5.82 -15.52 4.77
N GLY A 87 -7.11 -15.88 4.67
CA GLY A 87 -7.92 -16.17 5.85
C GLY A 87 -7.39 -17.35 6.67
N VAL A 88 -6.93 -18.42 6.01
CA VAL A 88 -6.32 -19.58 6.69
C VAL A 88 -5.01 -19.21 7.37
N MET A 89 -4.17 -18.37 6.72
CA MET A 89 -2.90 -17.94 7.33
C MET A 89 -3.13 -16.99 8.50
N LEU A 90 -4.13 -16.11 8.42
CA LEU A 90 -4.53 -15.27 9.55
C LEU A 90 -4.94 -16.13 10.76
N ALA A 91 -5.69 -17.21 10.55
CA ALA A 91 -6.00 -18.19 11.60
C ALA A 91 -4.74 -18.93 12.09
N ALA A 92 -3.81 -19.26 11.21
CA ALA A 92 -2.54 -19.89 11.61
C ALA A 92 -1.70 -18.94 12.50
N PHE A 93 -1.60 -17.65 12.16
CA PHE A 93 -0.94 -16.66 13.02
C PHE A 93 -1.61 -16.61 14.41
N ALA A 94 -2.94 -16.74 14.49
CA ALA A 94 -3.67 -16.73 15.75
C ALA A 94 -3.41 -17.99 16.61
N LEU A 95 -3.46 -19.18 16.01
CA LEU A 95 -3.55 -20.43 16.73
C LEU A 95 -2.21 -21.06 17.12
N THR A 96 -1.10 -20.73 16.44
CA THR A 96 0.19 -21.35 16.73
C THR A 96 1.24 -20.35 17.22
N SER A 97 2.13 -20.83 18.08
CA SER A 97 3.39 -20.15 18.43
C SER A 97 4.62 -20.90 17.90
N ASN A 98 4.42 -21.96 17.12
CA ASN A 98 5.52 -22.68 16.48
C ASN A 98 6.17 -21.81 15.41
N THR A 99 7.43 -21.47 15.61
CA THR A 99 8.20 -20.56 14.76
C THR A 99 8.30 -21.04 13.31
N PHE A 100 8.42 -22.34 13.08
CA PHE A 100 8.47 -22.91 11.74
C PHE A 100 7.14 -22.73 10.99
N VAL A 101 6.01 -23.00 11.67
CA VAL A 101 4.68 -22.82 11.09
C VAL A 101 4.42 -21.33 10.80
N LEU A 102 4.85 -20.43 11.69
CA LEU A 102 4.72 -18.97 11.49
C LEU A 102 5.55 -18.48 10.28
N ILE A 103 6.72 -19.03 10.03
CA ILE A 103 7.51 -18.69 8.81
C ILE A 103 6.79 -19.21 7.55
N ILE A 104 6.24 -20.42 7.56
CA ILE A 104 5.44 -20.93 6.44
C ILE A 104 4.21 -20.04 6.22
N ALA A 105 3.50 -19.68 7.29
CA ALA A 105 2.37 -18.77 7.21
C ALA A 105 2.76 -17.41 6.61
N ALA A 106 3.93 -16.86 6.97
CA ALA A 106 4.46 -15.63 6.42
C ALA A 106 4.77 -15.74 4.92
N ILE A 107 5.37 -16.85 4.48
CA ILE A 107 5.65 -17.10 3.05
C ILE A 107 4.33 -17.17 2.26
N VAL A 108 3.36 -17.92 2.76
CA VAL A 108 2.07 -18.09 2.09
C VAL A 108 1.30 -16.76 2.09
N GLU A 109 1.25 -16.05 3.21
CA GLU A 109 0.55 -14.75 3.32
C GLU A 109 1.11 -13.72 2.33
N GLY A 110 2.42 -13.51 2.30
CA GLY A 110 3.04 -12.60 1.33
C GLY A 110 2.77 -13.03 -0.12
N SER A 111 2.78 -14.33 -0.39
CA SER A 111 2.48 -14.87 -1.72
C SER A 111 1.01 -14.66 -2.11
N THR A 112 0.08 -14.79 -1.17
CA THR A 112 -1.35 -14.54 -1.41
C THR A 112 -1.65 -13.05 -1.61
N GLU A 113 -0.96 -12.17 -0.88
CA GLU A 113 -1.03 -10.72 -1.10
C GLU A 113 -0.63 -10.37 -2.55
N ALA A 114 0.47 -10.95 -3.03
CA ALA A 114 0.92 -10.75 -4.41
C ALA A 114 -0.10 -11.26 -5.45
N ALA A 115 -0.65 -12.45 -5.22
CA ALA A 115 -1.65 -13.05 -6.09
C ALA A 115 -2.93 -12.20 -6.16
N PHE A 116 -3.41 -11.75 -5.01
CA PHE A 116 -4.59 -10.90 -4.90
C PHE A 116 -4.36 -9.53 -5.56
N ALA A 117 -3.22 -8.90 -5.31
CA ALA A 117 -2.89 -7.60 -5.88
C ALA A 117 -2.81 -7.65 -7.41
N ALA A 118 -2.09 -8.63 -7.97
CA ALA A 118 -1.93 -8.76 -9.42
C ALA A 118 -3.25 -9.15 -10.12
N ALA A 119 -3.88 -10.22 -9.67
CA ALA A 119 -5.11 -10.74 -10.28
C ALA A 119 -6.31 -9.82 -10.03
N GLY A 120 -6.47 -9.26 -8.83
CA GLY A 120 -7.54 -8.36 -8.46
C GLY A 120 -7.51 -7.05 -9.22
N THR A 121 -6.32 -6.45 -9.38
CA THR A 121 -6.12 -5.22 -10.17
C THR A 121 -6.48 -5.44 -11.63
N ALA A 122 -6.03 -6.54 -12.23
CA ALA A 122 -6.32 -6.87 -13.62
C ALA A 122 -7.81 -7.19 -13.84
N LEU A 123 -8.44 -7.92 -12.90
CA LEU A 123 -9.86 -8.23 -12.94
C LEU A 123 -10.73 -6.97 -12.76
N LEU A 124 -10.33 -6.06 -11.86
CA LEU A 124 -11.02 -4.78 -11.68
C LEU A 124 -10.93 -3.92 -12.94
N ALA A 125 -9.77 -3.86 -13.58
CA ALA A 125 -9.59 -3.13 -14.84
C ALA A 125 -10.49 -3.69 -15.95
N GLU A 126 -10.60 -5.03 -16.06
CA GLU A 126 -11.48 -5.71 -17.00
C GLU A 126 -12.95 -5.38 -16.75
N LYS A 127 -13.40 -5.50 -15.49
CA LYS A 127 -14.83 -5.29 -15.13
C LYS A 127 -15.27 -3.83 -15.14
N ALA A 128 -14.35 -2.90 -14.90
CA ALA A 128 -14.65 -1.47 -14.99
C ALA A 128 -14.79 -0.98 -16.43
N GLY A 129 -14.11 -1.62 -17.38
CA GLY A 129 -13.99 -1.15 -18.75
C GLY A 129 -13.14 0.13 -18.86
N GLU A 130 -12.84 0.57 -20.08
CA GLU A 130 -11.94 1.72 -20.29
C GLU A 130 -12.50 3.03 -19.74
N SER A 131 -13.79 3.29 -19.97
CA SER A 131 -14.46 4.55 -19.57
C SER A 131 -14.59 4.75 -18.07
N ASN A 132 -14.71 3.66 -17.28
CA ASN A 132 -14.90 3.72 -15.84
C ASN A 132 -13.66 3.29 -15.03
N ARG A 133 -12.56 2.93 -15.70
CA ARG A 133 -11.34 2.38 -15.06
C ARG A 133 -10.84 3.30 -13.96
N THR A 134 -10.59 4.56 -14.26
CA THR A 134 -10.08 5.54 -13.29
C THR A 134 -11.02 5.68 -12.09
N THR A 135 -12.33 5.77 -12.32
CA THR A 135 -13.33 5.92 -11.26
C THR A 135 -13.40 4.68 -10.37
N ALA A 136 -13.31 3.46 -10.96
CA ALA A 136 -13.32 2.22 -10.21
C ALA A 136 -12.05 2.06 -9.34
N PHE A 137 -10.87 2.39 -9.89
CA PHE A 137 -9.61 2.37 -9.12
C PHE A 137 -9.62 3.41 -8.00
N SER A 138 -10.14 4.62 -8.25
CA SER A 138 -10.29 5.65 -7.20
C SER A 138 -11.19 5.19 -6.06
N LEU A 139 -12.32 4.52 -6.38
CA LEU A 139 -13.21 3.96 -5.37
C LEU A 139 -12.54 2.82 -4.58
N SER A 140 -11.83 1.93 -5.28
CA SER A 140 -11.06 0.84 -4.66
C SER A 140 -9.99 1.37 -3.72
N PHE A 141 -9.22 2.37 -4.14
CA PHE A 141 -8.20 3.03 -3.33
C PHE A 141 -8.81 3.71 -2.09
N PHE A 142 -9.92 4.43 -2.26
CA PHE A 142 -10.62 5.07 -1.16
C PHE A 142 -11.09 4.06 -0.13
N LEU A 143 -11.80 2.99 -0.56
CA LEU A 143 -12.28 1.95 0.34
C LEU A 143 -11.14 1.15 0.97
N GLY A 144 -10.03 0.94 0.26
CA GLY A 144 -8.82 0.33 0.82
C GLY A 144 -8.23 1.13 1.97
N ASN A 145 -8.15 2.46 1.83
CA ASN A 145 -7.67 3.33 2.93
C ASN A 145 -8.67 3.42 4.10
N ILE A 146 -9.98 3.34 3.83
CA ILE A 146 -10.99 3.22 4.89
C ILE A 146 -10.82 1.89 5.63
N ALA A 147 -10.59 0.78 4.92
CA ALA A 147 -10.34 -0.53 5.53
C ALA A 147 -9.06 -0.49 6.41
N TRP A 148 -8.00 0.17 5.92
CA TRP A 148 -6.78 0.39 6.69
C TRP A 148 -7.05 1.23 7.96
N GLY A 149 -7.78 2.33 7.84
CA GLY A 149 -8.15 3.15 9.00
C GLY A 149 -8.96 2.37 10.03
N LEU A 150 -10.01 1.67 9.58
CA LEU A 150 -10.87 0.87 10.45
C LEU A 150 -10.12 -0.28 11.13
N SER A 151 -9.09 -0.84 10.50
CA SER A 151 -8.33 -1.95 11.08
C SER A 151 -7.65 -1.57 12.39
N GLY A 152 -7.10 -0.35 12.49
CA GLY A 152 -6.54 0.15 13.74
C GLY A 152 -7.58 0.34 14.84
N PHE A 153 -8.81 0.73 14.48
CA PHE A 153 -9.93 0.85 15.41
C PHE A 153 -10.58 -0.48 15.78
N ALA A 154 -10.27 -1.57 15.07
CA ALA A 154 -10.74 -2.89 15.43
C ALA A 154 -9.94 -3.50 16.60
N ILE A 155 -8.69 -3.07 16.82
CA ILE A 155 -7.84 -3.61 17.90
C ILE A 155 -8.49 -3.42 19.29
N PRO A 156 -9.05 -2.24 19.65
CA PRO A 156 -9.77 -2.06 20.91
C PRO A 156 -10.94 -3.01 21.16
N LEU A 157 -11.46 -3.72 20.14
CA LEU A 157 -12.48 -4.78 20.36
C LEU A 157 -12.00 -5.90 21.27
N VAL A 158 -10.68 -6.05 21.42
CA VAL A 158 -10.08 -6.95 22.41
C VAL A 158 -10.61 -6.66 23.81
N LEU A 159 -10.78 -5.39 24.19
CA LEU A 159 -11.32 -4.99 25.49
C LEU A 159 -12.77 -5.44 25.70
N VAL A 160 -13.56 -5.54 24.63
CA VAL A 160 -14.92 -6.08 24.70
C VAL A 160 -14.89 -7.56 25.07
N PHE A 161 -13.98 -8.33 24.47
CA PHE A 161 -13.83 -9.76 24.80
C PHE A 161 -13.28 -9.97 26.22
N GLU A 162 -12.39 -9.07 26.68
CA GLU A 162 -11.94 -9.08 28.09
C GLU A 162 -13.07 -8.81 29.07
N TYR A 163 -13.96 -7.86 28.75
CA TYR A 163 -15.16 -7.62 29.54
C TYR A 163 -16.05 -8.86 29.68
N PHE A 164 -16.09 -9.72 28.67
CA PHE A 164 -16.79 -11.00 28.71
C PHE A 164 -15.95 -12.14 29.33
N GLY A 165 -14.84 -11.82 30.00
CA GLY A 165 -14.06 -12.77 30.81
C GLY A 165 -12.95 -13.52 30.08
N LEU A 166 -12.62 -13.12 28.86
CA LEU A 166 -11.43 -13.65 28.18
C LEU A 166 -10.17 -12.92 28.67
N ASN A 167 -9.07 -13.64 28.79
CA ASN A 167 -7.79 -12.96 29.00
C ASN A 167 -7.32 -12.31 27.68
N ILE A 168 -6.43 -11.31 27.78
CA ILE A 168 -5.95 -10.52 26.63
C ILE A 168 -5.45 -11.39 25.46
N ALA A 169 -4.72 -12.46 25.75
CA ALA A 169 -4.21 -13.37 24.71
C ALA A 169 -5.33 -14.08 23.96
N ARG A 170 -6.33 -14.61 24.69
CA ARG A 170 -7.49 -15.26 24.05
C ARG A 170 -8.36 -14.24 23.31
N ALA A 171 -8.50 -13.03 23.84
CA ALA A 171 -9.27 -11.97 23.21
C ALA A 171 -8.68 -11.61 21.83
N HIS A 172 -7.35 -11.46 21.72
CA HIS A 172 -6.67 -11.29 20.43
C HIS A 172 -6.90 -12.47 19.50
N VAL A 173 -6.70 -13.70 19.97
CA VAL A 173 -6.92 -14.91 19.17
C VAL A 173 -8.35 -14.94 18.61
N VAL A 174 -9.36 -14.63 19.42
CA VAL A 174 -10.76 -14.58 18.99
C VAL A 174 -10.95 -13.51 17.90
N LEU A 175 -10.37 -12.33 18.07
CA LEU A 175 -10.46 -11.26 17.07
C LEU A 175 -9.83 -11.68 15.72
N TYR A 176 -8.63 -12.26 15.76
CA TYR A 176 -7.97 -12.81 14.57
C TYR A 176 -8.82 -13.87 13.89
N LEU A 177 -9.43 -14.79 14.67
CA LEU A 177 -10.27 -15.87 14.13
C LEU A 177 -11.59 -15.34 13.55
N ILE A 178 -12.18 -14.30 14.12
CA ILE A 178 -13.35 -13.63 13.55
C ILE A 178 -12.99 -13.04 12.18
N LEU A 179 -11.87 -12.33 12.08
CA LEU A 179 -11.42 -11.73 10.81
C LEU A 179 -11.06 -12.80 9.78
N ALA A 180 -10.38 -13.86 10.20
CA ALA A 180 -10.10 -15.02 9.36
C ALA A 180 -11.40 -15.67 8.84
N GLY A 181 -12.35 -15.91 9.71
CA GLY A 181 -13.67 -16.48 9.36
C GLY A 181 -14.45 -15.57 8.40
N LEU A 182 -14.44 -14.25 8.62
CA LEU A 182 -15.07 -13.29 7.72
C LEU A 182 -14.41 -13.30 6.34
N SER A 183 -13.08 -13.34 6.28
CA SER A 183 -12.33 -13.41 5.02
C SER A 183 -12.66 -14.70 4.25
N VAL A 184 -12.66 -15.84 4.93
CA VAL A 184 -13.05 -17.13 4.34
C VAL A 184 -14.51 -17.13 3.89
N ALA A 185 -15.43 -16.58 4.70
CA ALA A 185 -16.86 -16.49 4.37
C ALA A 185 -17.16 -15.62 3.15
N MET A 186 -16.30 -14.65 2.83
CA MET A 186 -16.44 -13.85 1.61
C MET A 186 -15.99 -14.60 0.34
N THR A 187 -15.19 -15.66 0.49
CA THR A 187 -14.63 -16.41 -0.65
C THR A 187 -15.71 -16.97 -1.62
N PRO A 188 -16.82 -17.58 -1.17
CA PRO A 188 -17.87 -18.03 -2.07
C PRO A 188 -18.53 -16.93 -2.89
N LEU A 189 -18.59 -15.70 -2.36
CA LEU A 189 -19.17 -14.57 -3.08
C LEU A 189 -18.29 -14.10 -4.25
N LEU A 190 -17.00 -14.33 -4.18
CA LEU A 190 -16.06 -14.04 -5.27
C LEU A 190 -16.31 -14.92 -6.52
N PHE A 191 -16.93 -16.09 -6.38
CA PHE A 191 -17.34 -16.92 -7.51
C PHE A 191 -18.46 -16.29 -8.36
N ARG A 192 -19.18 -15.29 -7.84
CA ARG A 192 -20.19 -14.56 -8.60
C ARG A 192 -19.61 -13.61 -9.65
N ILE A 193 -18.31 -13.30 -9.55
CA ILE A 193 -17.63 -12.43 -10.51
C ILE A 193 -17.31 -13.30 -11.73
N THR A 194 -17.79 -12.90 -12.89
CA THR A 194 -17.49 -13.58 -14.15
C THR A 194 -16.11 -13.19 -14.64
N GLU A 195 -15.48 -14.01 -15.45
CA GLU A 195 -14.18 -13.71 -16.07
C GLU A 195 -14.26 -13.93 -17.57
N SER A 196 -13.90 -12.91 -18.36
CA SER A 196 -13.74 -13.04 -19.79
C SER A 196 -12.31 -13.51 -20.08
N ARG A 197 -12.16 -14.72 -20.62
CA ARG A 197 -10.87 -15.25 -21.03
C ARG A 197 -10.33 -14.49 -22.24
N THR A 198 -9.68 -13.37 -21.99
CA THR A 198 -8.86 -12.72 -23.03
C THR A 198 -7.47 -13.31 -22.96
N SER A 199 -7.09 -14.11 -23.96
CA SER A 199 -5.73 -14.61 -24.10
C SER A 199 -4.80 -13.44 -24.39
N VAL A 200 -4.27 -12.82 -23.33
CA VAL A 200 -3.19 -11.85 -23.47
C VAL A 200 -1.89 -12.65 -23.67
N LYS A 201 -1.26 -12.48 -24.83
CA LYS A 201 0.09 -13.04 -25.04
C LYS A 201 1.01 -12.53 -23.95
N ALA A 202 1.52 -13.42 -23.11
CA ALA A 202 2.48 -13.09 -22.08
C ALA A 202 3.71 -12.44 -22.74
N LYS A 203 3.96 -11.18 -22.44
CA LYS A 203 5.18 -10.50 -22.87
C LYS A 203 6.39 -11.14 -22.19
N SER A 204 7.48 -11.31 -22.92
CA SER A 204 8.74 -11.81 -22.37
C SER A 204 9.27 -10.86 -21.29
N ILE A 205 9.90 -11.39 -20.23
CA ILE A 205 10.53 -10.60 -19.16
C ILE A 205 11.51 -9.55 -19.73
N ARG A 206 12.18 -9.85 -20.86
CA ARG A 206 13.07 -8.91 -21.54
C ARG A 206 12.36 -7.71 -22.17
N GLU A 207 11.07 -7.83 -22.50
CA GLU A 207 10.23 -6.74 -23.02
C GLU A 207 9.71 -5.83 -21.90
N PHE A 208 9.82 -6.28 -20.63
CA PHE A 208 9.42 -5.52 -19.46
C PHE A 208 10.49 -4.54 -18.96
N MET A 209 11.73 -4.59 -19.47
CA MET A 209 12.77 -3.66 -19.02
C MET A 209 12.70 -2.33 -19.79
N PRO A 210 12.42 -1.19 -19.12
CA PRO A 210 12.44 0.13 -19.74
C PRO A 210 13.84 0.43 -20.26
N ARG A 211 13.97 0.70 -21.56
CA ARG A 211 15.26 1.01 -22.20
C ARG A 211 15.44 2.51 -22.43
N ARG A 212 14.37 3.16 -22.87
CA ARG A 212 14.39 4.60 -23.21
C ARG A 212 14.37 5.48 -21.97
N SER A 213 13.56 5.13 -20.98
CA SER A 213 13.38 5.90 -19.74
C SER A 213 14.30 5.43 -18.60
N ARG A 214 15.33 4.61 -18.90
CA ARG A 214 16.19 3.97 -17.90
C ARG A 214 16.84 4.97 -16.94
N SER A 215 17.38 6.07 -17.43
CA SER A 215 18.08 7.07 -16.59
C SER A 215 17.15 7.69 -15.57
N VAL A 216 15.99 8.17 -16.01
CA VAL A 216 14.97 8.79 -15.16
C VAL A 216 14.46 7.79 -14.12
N LEU A 217 14.20 6.55 -14.57
CA LEU A 217 13.72 5.50 -13.69
C LEU A 217 14.76 5.14 -12.62
N VAL A 218 16.05 4.99 -12.97
CA VAL A 218 17.11 4.70 -12.00
C VAL A 218 17.25 5.82 -10.97
N GLN A 219 17.22 7.10 -11.40
CA GLN A 219 17.26 8.23 -10.48
C GLN A 219 16.10 8.22 -9.49
N TYR A 220 14.88 7.95 -9.96
CA TYR A 220 13.70 7.82 -9.10
C TYR A 220 13.80 6.63 -8.16
N LEU A 221 14.24 5.47 -8.67
CA LEU A 221 14.35 4.24 -7.88
C LEU A 221 15.38 4.34 -6.77
N VAL A 222 16.52 4.96 -7.00
CA VAL A 222 17.55 5.17 -5.96
C VAL A 222 16.97 5.97 -4.79
N THR A 223 16.25 7.06 -5.08
CA THR A 223 15.60 7.85 -4.03
C THR A 223 14.50 7.07 -3.32
N SER A 224 13.69 6.31 -4.06
CA SER A 224 12.61 5.48 -3.49
C SER A 224 13.16 4.36 -2.59
N VAL A 225 14.26 3.71 -2.97
CA VAL A 225 14.93 2.67 -2.17
C VAL A 225 15.41 3.21 -0.84
N LEU A 226 16.02 4.41 -0.81
CA LEU A 226 16.48 5.04 0.43
C LEU A 226 15.31 5.32 1.38
N ILE A 227 14.21 5.89 0.87
CA ILE A 227 13.00 6.12 1.67
C ILE A 227 12.41 4.79 2.16
N ALA A 228 12.29 3.80 1.28
CA ALA A 228 11.74 2.50 1.63
C ALA A 228 12.56 1.78 2.71
N THR A 229 13.90 1.81 2.60
CA THR A 229 14.81 1.27 3.61
C THR A 229 14.62 1.98 4.95
N GLY A 230 14.59 3.30 4.97
CA GLY A 230 14.37 4.06 6.20
C GLY A 230 13.00 3.79 6.82
N ALA A 231 11.93 3.74 6.02
CA ALA A 231 10.59 3.44 6.51
C ALA A 231 10.49 2.04 7.12
N GLY A 232 11.12 1.04 6.51
CA GLY A 232 11.08 -0.34 6.99
C GLY A 232 11.73 -0.55 8.36
N LEU A 233 12.66 0.32 8.77
CA LEU A 233 13.31 0.22 10.08
C LEU A 233 12.32 0.37 11.26
N PHE A 234 11.20 1.06 11.09
CA PHE A 234 10.30 1.33 12.22
C PHE A 234 8.80 1.26 11.88
N VAL A 235 8.37 1.59 10.65
CA VAL A 235 6.93 1.70 10.32
C VAL A 235 6.18 0.38 10.57
N PRO A 236 6.65 -0.80 10.13
CA PRO A 236 5.96 -2.06 10.39
C PRO A 236 6.00 -2.51 11.86
N LEU A 237 6.84 -1.87 12.67
CA LEU A 237 7.05 -2.19 14.09
C LEU A 237 6.45 -1.13 15.02
N MET A 238 5.67 -0.18 14.49
CA MET A 238 5.32 1.05 15.21
C MET A 238 4.43 0.78 16.42
N THR A 239 3.48 -0.15 16.36
CA THR A 239 2.68 -0.57 17.52
C THR A 239 3.57 -1.10 18.64
N GLN A 240 4.49 -2.00 18.29
CA GLN A 240 5.45 -2.55 19.25
C GLN A 240 6.42 -1.48 19.79
N TRP A 241 6.84 -0.53 18.96
CA TRP A 241 7.70 0.57 19.39
C TRP A 241 7.00 1.45 20.44
N PHE A 242 5.73 1.78 20.25
CA PHE A 242 4.96 2.52 21.25
C PHE A 242 4.86 1.78 22.57
N THR A 243 4.69 0.46 22.53
CA THR A 243 4.68 -0.38 23.73
C THR A 243 6.02 -0.37 24.45
N LEU A 244 7.12 -0.55 23.71
CA LEU A 244 8.46 -0.55 24.31
C LEU A 244 8.86 0.81 24.89
N ARG A 245 8.44 1.92 24.24
CA ARG A 245 8.82 3.27 24.64
C ARG A 245 7.97 3.86 25.76
N TYR A 246 6.64 3.62 25.71
CA TYR A 246 5.67 4.27 26.59
C TYR A 246 4.87 3.28 27.44
N SER A 247 5.14 1.98 27.32
CA SER A 247 4.42 0.92 28.03
C SER A 247 2.88 0.96 27.76
N VAL A 248 2.48 1.40 26.57
CA VAL A 248 1.07 1.44 26.17
C VAL A 248 0.68 0.17 25.40
N PRO A 249 -0.54 -0.36 25.59
CA PRO A 249 -1.03 -1.48 24.83
C PRO A 249 -1.37 -1.08 23.39
N ASP A 250 -1.50 -2.10 22.52
CA ASP A 250 -1.93 -1.93 21.13
C ASP A 250 -3.33 -1.35 20.99
N THR A 251 -4.20 -1.59 21.96
CA THR A 251 -5.56 -1.00 22.04
C THR A 251 -5.56 0.54 22.05
N LEU A 252 -4.45 1.16 22.47
CA LEU A 252 -4.24 2.61 22.37
C LEU A 252 -3.47 3.00 21.12
N SER A 253 -2.43 2.25 20.76
CA SER A 253 -1.58 2.59 19.60
C SER A 253 -2.23 2.23 18.25
N GLY A 254 -3.09 1.20 18.19
CA GLY A 254 -3.82 0.83 17.00
C GLY A 254 -4.68 1.95 16.41
N PRO A 255 -5.52 2.62 17.19
CA PRO A 255 -6.28 3.80 16.73
C PRO A 255 -5.40 4.93 16.16
N VAL A 256 -4.21 5.17 16.70
CA VAL A 256 -3.26 6.16 16.16
C VAL A 256 -2.86 5.80 14.72
N LEU A 257 -2.56 4.53 14.46
CA LEU A 257 -2.27 4.05 13.12
C LEU A 257 -3.53 4.08 12.23
N GLY A 258 -4.70 3.79 12.79
CA GLY A 258 -5.99 3.87 12.12
C GLY A 258 -6.33 5.30 11.66
N ILE A 259 -6.13 6.31 12.52
CA ILE A 259 -6.31 7.72 12.16
C ILE A 259 -5.42 8.08 10.97
N SER A 260 -4.18 7.59 10.93
CA SER A 260 -3.27 7.83 9.81
C SER A 260 -3.86 7.34 8.48
N GLY A 261 -4.57 6.21 8.46
CA GLY A 261 -5.28 5.70 7.28
C GLY A 261 -6.42 6.59 6.82
N PHE A 262 -7.25 7.07 7.74
CA PHE A 262 -8.35 8.02 7.40
C PHE A 262 -7.83 9.36 6.92
N VAL A 263 -6.79 9.88 7.57
CA VAL A 263 -6.13 11.12 7.15
C VAL A 263 -5.59 10.97 5.73
N LEU A 264 -4.98 9.82 5.40
CA LEU A 264 -4.52 9.54 4.05
C LEU A 264 -5.67 9.54 3.03
N ALA A 265 -6.79 8.88 3.35
CA ALA A 265 -7.98 8.87 2.48
C ALA A 265 -8.53 10.28 2.23
N ALA A 266 -8.63 11.11 3.27
CA ALA A 266 -9.16 12.47 3.17
C ALA A 266 -8.25 13.40 2.36
N PHE A 267 -6.94 13.31 2.57
CA PHE A 267 -5.97 14.24 1.99
C PHE A 267 -5.37 13.80 0.64
N ALA A 268 -5.63 12.60 0.18
CA ALA A 268 -5.35 12.23 -1.22
C ALA A 268 -6.01 13.21 -2.22
N LEU A 269 -7.10 13.85 -1.80
CA LEU A 269 -7.78 14.91 -2.55
C LEU A 269 -7.05 16.27 -2.53
N ALA A 270 -6.13 16.49 -1.60
CA ALA A 270 -5.39 17.75 -1.47
C ALA A 270 -4.10 17.78 -2.32
N ALA A 271 -3.55 16.62 -2.69
CA ALA A 271 -2.31 16.51 -3.44
C ALA A 271 -2.31 17.32 -4.77
N PRO A 272 -3.39 17.29 -5.61
CA PRO A 272 -3.43 18.07 -6.83
C PRO A 272 -3.38 19.59 -6.60
N ASN A 273 -3.98 20.08 -5.50
CA ASN A 273 -3.97 21.51 -5.16
C ASN A 273 -2.57 21.96 -4.78
N LEU A 274 -1.83 21.13 -4.05
CA LEU A 274 -0.45 21.39 -3.67
C LEU A 274 0.45 21.44 -4.90
N ALA A 275 0.31 20.47 -5.82
CA ALA A 275 1.06 20.43 -7.07
C ALA A 275 0.81 21.67 -7.94
N ARG A 276 -0.45 22.13 -8.05
CA ARG A 276 -0.79 23.35 -8.81
C ARG A 276 -0.18 24.60 -8.21
N ARG A 277 -0.07 24.69 -6.88
CA ARG A 277 0.45 25.89 -6.21
C ARG A 277 1.98 25.98 -6.21
N PHE A 278 2.68 24.86 -6.01
CA PHE A 278 4.13 24.84 -5.81
C PHE A 278 4.89 24.07 -6.90
N GLY A 279 4.17 23.39 -7.80
CA GLY A 279 4.73 22.43 -8.74
C GLY A 279 5.01 21.06 -8.12
N LEU A 280 5.11 20.00 -8.94
CA LEU A 280 5.24 18.62 -8.47
C LEU A 280 6.49 18.38 -7.62
N VAL A 281 7.67 18.78 -8.13
CA VAL A 281 8.95 18.49 -7.47
C VAL A 281 9.08 19.22 -6.14
N LYS A 282 8.73 20.52 -6.10
CA LYS A 282 8.79 21.31 -4.86
C LYS A 282 7.80 20.78 -3.81
N SER A 283 6.61 20.37 -4.23
CA SER A 283 5.60 19.78 -3.33
C SER A 283 6.09 18.47 -2.70
N ILE A 284 6.72 17.60 -3.48
CA ILE A 284 7.29 16.34 -2.97
C ILE A 284 8.40 16.63 -1.95
N VAL A 285 9.36 17.48 -2.31
CA VAL A 285 10.48 17.82 -1.43
C VAL A 285 10.02 18.49 -0.13
N LEU A 286 9.05 19.41 -0.22
CA LEU A 286 8.51 20.11 0.96
C LEU A 286 7.79 19.14 1.90
N THR A 287 6.91 18.31 1.36
CA THR A 287 6.12 17.38 2.19
C THR A 287 6.98 16.29 2.79
N GLN A 288 7.92 15.71 2.04
CA GLN A 288 8.87 14.72 2.57
C GLN A 288 9.84 15.34 3.57
N GLY A 289 10.33 16.56 3.33
CA GLY A 289 11.19 17.29 4.26
C GLY A 289 10.48 17.57 5.58
N LEU A 290 9.22 18.02 5.54
CA LEU A 290 8.43 18.24 6.74
C LEU A 290 8.12 16.92 7.47
N SER A 291 7.83 15.85 6.72
CA SER A 291 7.67 14.51 7.28
C SER A 291 8.92 14.03 8.03
N MET A 292 10.12 14.34 7.51
CA MET A 292 11.40 14.00 8.16
C MET A 292 11.56 14.75 9.49
N VAL A 293 11.21 16.03 9.55
CA VAL A 293 11.23 16.80 10.81
C VAL A 293 10.31 16.18 11.85
N PHE A 294 9.08 15.86 11.48
CA PHE A 294 8.16 15.16 12.37
C PHE A 294 8.69 13.77 12.78
N MET A 295 9.33 13.03 11.86
CA MET A 295 9.90 11.74 12.17
C MET A 295 10.98 11.82 13.25
N LEU A 296 11.84 12.84 13.24
CA LEU A 296 12.83 13.09 14.29
C LEU A 296 12.18 13.47 15.62
N ALA A 297 11.03 14.13 15.59
CA ALA A 297 10.32 14.55 16.78
C ALA A 297 9.60 13.38 17.49
N VAL A 298 9.24 12.30 16.78
CA VAL A 298 8.56 11.14 17.39
C VAL A 298 9.34 10.54 18.56
N PRO A 299 10.61 10.11 18.43
CA PRO A 299 11.33 9.49 19.54
C PRO A 299 11.70 10.48 20.67
N LEU A 300 11.69 11.78 20.38
CA LEU A 300 11.98 12.82 21.35
C LEU A 300 10.74 13.25 22.17
N SER A 301 9.57 12.71 21.82
CA SER A 301 8.31 13.07 22.47
C SER A 301 8.26 12.54 23.91
N PRO A 302 7.82 13.34 24.88
CA PRO A 302 7.79 12.94 26.30
C PRO A 302 6.64 11.98 26.63
N THR A 303 5.53 12.02 25.86
CA THR A 303 4.34 11.18 26.10
C THR A 303 3.87 10.50 24.83
N PHE A 304 3.10 9.42 24.99
CA PHE A 304 2.49 8.67 23.89
C PHE A 304 1.57 9.53 23.03
N GLU A 305 0.75 10.38 23.64
CA GLU A 305 -0.22 11.23 22.94
C GLU A 305 0.47 12.21 21.98
N ILE A 306 1.57 12.83 22.45
CA ILE A 306 2.39 13.74 21.64
C ILE A 306 3.08 12.95 20.50
N ALA A 307 3.69 11.81 20.83
CA ALA A 307 4.35 10.96 19.84
C ALA A 307 3.35 10.47 18.77
N GLY A 308 2.17 10.03 19.18
CA GLY A 308 1.09 9.57 18.31
C GLY A 308 0.58 10.69 17.39
N GLY A 309 0.34 11.89 17.93
CA GLY A 309 -0.05 13.05 17.15
C GLY A 309 0.99 13.45 16.11
N ILE A 310 2.27 13.49 16.49
CA ILE A 310 3.39 13.77 15.59
C ILE A 310 3.53 12.68 14.54
N TYR A 311 3.35 11.40 14.91
CA TYR A 311 3.38 10.29 13.95
C TYR A 311 2.27 10.37 12.90
N ILE A 312 1.05 10.78 13.28
CA ILE A 312 -0.05 11.02 12.34
C ILE A 312 0.35 12.14 11.35
N LEU A 313 0.88 13.26 11.83
CA LEU A 313 1.34 14.37 10.98
C LEU A 313 2.47 13.93 10.04
N ARG A 314 3.45 13.17 10.56
CA ARG A 314 4.53 12.57 9.77
C ARG A 314 3.99 11.69 8.65
N THR A 315 3.08 10.78 8.99
CA THR A 315 2.51 9.83 8.03
C THR A 315 1.69 10.56 6.96
N PHE A 316 0.95 11.57 7.35
CA PHE A 316 0.23 12.44 6.43
C PHE A 316 1.16 13.13 5.43
N MET A 317 2.18 13.84 5.90
CA MET A 317 3.11 14.57 5.04
C MET A 317 3.84 13.64 4.07
N MET A 318 4.24 12.45 4.53
CA MET A 318 4.93 11.48 3.70
C MET A 318 4.04 10.92 2.57
N ASN A 319 2.79 10.62 2.89
CA ASN A 319 1.89 9.95 1.95
C ASN A 319 1.27 10.92 0.92
N VAL A 320 1.17 12.23 1.22
CA VAL A 320 0.79 13.24 0.22
C VAL A 320 1.78 13.27 -0.95
N ALA A 321 3.06 13.01 -0.71
CA ALA A 321 4.08 12.95 -1.74
C ALA A 321 3.92 11.75 -2.70
N SER A 322 3.28 10.67 -2.26
CA SER A 322 3.18 9.42 -3.03
C SER A 322 2.44 9.57 -4.38
N PRO A 323 1.21 10.11 -4.46
CA PRO A 323 0.54 10.32 -5.74
C PRO A 323 1.28 11.34 -6.62
N LEU A 324 1.94 12.35 -6.03
CA LEU A 324 2.73 13.33 -6.76
C LEU A 324 3.98 12.67 -7.41
N GLY A 325 4.67 11.80 -6.67
CA GLY A 325 5.81 11.04 -7.19
C GLY A 325 5.41 10.10 -8.32
N THR A 326 4.27 9.41 -8.18
CA THR A 326 3.72 8.56 -9.24
C THR A 326 3.36 9.38 -10.48
N SER A 327 2.73 10.54 -10.32
CA SER A 327 2.40 11.43 -11.43
C SER A 327 3.66 11.94 -12.14
N LEU A 328 4.68 12.35 -11.39
CA LEU A 328 5.96 12.80 -11.92
C LEU A 328 6.61 11.71 -12.80
N ILE A 329 6.77 10.51 -12.25
CA ILE A 329 7.47 9.44 -12.96
C ILE A 329 6.68 8.97 -14.19
N MET A 330 5.35 8.88 -14.10
CA MET A 330 4.49 8.52 -15.23
C MET A 330 4.48 9.60 -16.33
N GLY A 331 4.71 10.87 -15.99
CA GLY A 331 4.89 11.95 -16.95
C GLY A 331 6.24 11.91 -17.68
N LEU A 332 7.29 11.39 -17.02
CA LEU A 332 8.66 11.35 -17.55
C LEU A 332 9.00 10.03 -18.27
N VAL A 333 8.25 8.98 -18.03
CA VAL A 333 8.47 7.66 -18.65
C VAL A 333 7.65 7.54 -19.93
N ASP A 334 8.28 6.99 -20.99
CA ASP A 334 7.62 6.70 -22.27
C ASP A 334 6.33 5.90 -22.07
N ARG A 335 5.29 6.19 -22.85
CA ARG A 335 3.95 5.58 -22.72
C ARG A 335 3.99 4.06 -22.73
N ASP A 336 4.82 3.47 -23.59
CA ASP A 336 4.97 2.02 -23.73
C ASP A 336 5.69 1.35 -22.55
N GLU A 337 6.47 2.12 -21.78
CA GLU A 337 7.27 1.65 -20.65
C GLU A 337 6.62 1.89 -19.27
N ARG A 338 5.50 2.64 -19.21
CA ARG A 338 4.83 3.03 -17.95
C ARG A 338 4.43 1.84 -17.08
N GLY A 339 3.93 0.77 -17.69
CA GLY A 339 3.54 -0.43 -16.94
C GLY A 339 4.74 -1.13 -16.28
N ALA A 340 5.85 -1.24 -17.00
CA ALA A 340 7.09 -1.79 -16.47
C ALA A 340 7.68 -0.91 -15.36
N ALA A 341 7.71 0.42 -15.58
CA ALA A 341 8.17 1.38 -14.59
C ALA A 341 7.36 1.31 -13.29
N ALA A 342 6.03 1.21 -13.37
CA ALA A 342 5.16 1.07 -12.21
C ALA A 342 5.44 -0.23 -11.44
N GLY A 343 5.56 -1.36 -12.13
CA GLY A 343 5.86 -2.65 -11.52
C GLY A 343 7.23 -2.69 -10.82
N ILE A 344 8.27 -2.19 -11.50
CA ILE A 344 9.62 -2.10 -10.93
C ILE A 344 9.65 -1.17 -9.73
N SER A 345 8.98 -0.02 -9.82
CA SER A 345 8.90 0.93 -8.70
C SER A 345 8.21 0.33 -7.48
N ALA A 346 7.11 -0.40 -7.67
CA ALA A 346 6.40 -1.06 -6.58
C ALA A 346 7.28 -2.14 -5.91
N ALA A 347 7.96 -2.99 -6.69
CA ALA A 347 8.85 -4.04 -6.17
C ALA A 347 10.04 -3.45 -5.41
N LEU A 348 10.71 -2.44 -5.99
CA LEU A 348 11.88 -1.80 -5.38
C LEU A 348 11.54 -0.86 -4.21
N SER A 349 10.29 -0.48 -4.03
CA SER A 349 9.84 0.17 -2.80
C SER A 349 9.54 -0.85 -1.70
N ARG A 350 8.96 -2.00 -2.04
CA ARG A 350 8.53 -2.99 -1.06
C ARG A 350 9.69 -3.82 -0.50
N LEU A 351 10.62 -4.28 -1.36
CA LEU A 351 11.71 -5.16 -0.97
C LEU A 351 12.66 -4.53 0.06
N PRO A 352 13.22 -3.31 -0.15
CA PRO A 352 14.07 -2.68 0.85
C PRO A 352 13.35 -2.39 2.16
N ASN A 353 12.06 -1.99 2.10
CA ASN A 353 11.23 -1.78 3.28
C ASN A 353 11.14 -3.07 4.11
N SER A 354 10.85 -4.20 3.47
CA SER A 354 10.73 -5.48 4.15
C SER A 354 12.07 -5.97 4.74
N LEU A 355 13.17 -5.85 3.98
CA LEU A 355 14.49 -6.28 4.45
C LEU A 355 15.01 -5.44 5.63
N SER A 356 14.72 -4.15 5.65
CA SER A 356 15.14 -3.30 6.77
C SER A 356 14.32 -3.52 8.05
N THR A 357 13.16 -4.16 7.98
CA THR A 357 12.33 -4.42 9.16
C THR A 357 13.02 -5.35 10.17
N VAL A 358 13.72 -6.39 9.70
CA VAL A 358 14.50 -7.24 10.62
C VAL A 358 15.65 -6.49 11.28
N VAL A 359 16.28 -5.56 10.55
CA VAL A 359 17.35 -4.69 11.11
C VAL A 359 16.77 -3.76 12.19
N GLY A 360 15.62 -3.11 11.89
CA GLY A 360 14.92 -2.28 12.88
C GLY A 360 14.49 -3.05 14.12
N SER A 361 13.98 -4.27 13.96
CA SER A 361 13.62 -5.14 15.07
C SER A 361 14.82 -5.56 15.93
N ALA A 362 15.97 -5.81 15.30
CA ALA A 362 17.23 -6.11 16.03
C ALA A 362 17.71 -4.91 16.85
N MET A 363 17.63 -3.69 16.31
CA MET A 363 17.94 -2.46 17.05
C MET A 363 17.01 -2.28 18.25
N MET A 364 15.70 -2.47 18.06
CA MET A 364 14.73 -2.39 19.16
C MET A 364 14.97 -3.46 20.23
N ASN A 365 15.36 -4.68 19.83
CA ASN A 365 15.71 -5.75 20.75
C ASN A 365 16.95 -5.43 21.58
N ALA A 366 17.89 -4.67 21.01
CA ALA A 366 19.08 -4.17 21.72
C ALA A 366 18.80 -2.94 22.62
N GLY A 367 17.52 -2.52 22.74
CA GLY A 367 17.13 -1.33 23.51
C GLY A 367 17.38 0.01 22.80
N MET A 368 17.84 -0.02 21.54
CA MET A 368 18.13 1.18 20.76
C MET A 368 16.86 1.71 20.07
N LEU A 369 15.86 2.14 20.84
CA LEU A 369 14.53 2.49 20.34
C LEU A 369 14.53 3.72 19.41
N GLU A 370 15.46 4.63 19.56
CA GLU A 370 15.55 5.89 18.81
C GLU A 370 16.38 5.74 17.54
N LEU A 371 17.34 4.79 17.52
CA LEU A 371 18.29 4.61 16.44
C LEU A 371 17.66 4.34 15.08
N PRO A 372 16.57 3.53 14.94
CA PRO A 372 15.86 3.36 13.68
C PRO A 372 15.38 4.68 13.07
N PHE A 373 14.90 5.62 13.88
CA PHE A 373 14.44 6.93 13.43
C PHE A 373 15.58 7.82 12.97
N TYR A 374 16.71 7.81 13.66
CA TYR A 374 17.89 8.61 13.27
C TYR A 374 18.48 8.11 11.95
N ILE A 375 18.64 6.80 11.80
CA ILE A 375 19.13 6.22 10.53
C ILE A 375 18.13 6.51 9.40
N ALA A 376 16.84 6.33 9.63
CA ALA A 376 15.81 6.65 8.66
C ALA A 376 15.85 8.14 8.26
N SER A 377 16.10 9.04 9.20
CA SER A 377 16.20 10.48 8.93
C SER A 377 17.39 10.82 8.04
N VAL A 378 18.54 10.17 8.25
CA VAL A 378 19.70 10.33 7.37
C VAL A 378 19.38 9.82 5.96
N LEU A 379 18.79 8.63 5.83
CA LEU A 379 18.39 8.05 4.54
C LEU A 379 17.37 8.93 3.81
N TYR A 380 16.40 9.49 4.52
CA TYR A 380 15.40 10.40 3.97
C TYR A 380 16.05 11.72 3.52
N SER A 381 16.94 12.29 4.33
CA SER A 381 17.67 13.52 3.97
C SER A 381 18.46 13.34 2.69
N VAL A 382 19.22 12.24 2.59
CA VAL A 382 19.98 11.90 1.37
C VAL A 382 19.03 11.72 0.18
N SER A 383 17.94 10.98 0.37
CA SER A 383 16.93 10.77 -0.68
C SER A 383 16.32 12.07 -1.17
N ILE A 384 15.89 12.94 -0.26
CA ILE A 384 15.24 14.23 -0.59
C ILE A 384 16.23 15.14 -1.32
N CYS A 385 17.49 15.22 -0.87
CA CYS A 385 18.54 15.98 -1.55
C CYS A 385 18.81 15.43 -2.95
N MET A 386 18.96 14.10 -3.10
CA MET A 386 19.15 13.49 -4.42
C MET A 386 17.95 13.74 -5.34
N PHE A 387 16.72 13.56 -4.80
CA PHE A 387 15.50 13.82 -5.57
C PHE A 387 15.45 15.28 -6.07
N TRP A 388 15.76 16.23 -5.21
CA TRP A 388 15.86 17.65 -5.61
C TRP A 388 16.91 17.88 -6.70
N ILE A 389 18.12 17.32 -6.54
CA ILE A 389 19.20 17.47 -7.52
C ILE A 389 18.79 16.90 -8.89
N PHE A 390 18.17 15.72 -8.91
CA PHE A 390 17.80 15.04 -10.15
C PHE A 390 16.64 15.72 -10.87
N PHE A 391 15.62 16.19 -10.13
CA PHE A 391 14.35 16.58 -10.72
C PHE A 391 14.04 18.08 -10.65
N ARG A 392 14.86 18.93 -10.00
CA ARG A 392 14.57 20.38 -9.84
C ARG A 392 14.42 21.14 -11.16
N ARG A 393 14.99 20.66 -12.26
CA ARG A 393 14.95 21.29 -13.59
C ARG A 393 13.94 20.62 -14.53
N VAL A 394 13.24 19.63 -14.06
CA VAL A 394 12.25 18.91 -14.86
C VAL A 394 10.97 19.70 -14.86
N GLU A 395 10.63 20.31 -16.00
CA GLU A 395 9.30 20.84 -16.27
C GLU A 395 8.46 19.69 -16.80
N VAL A 396 7.54 19.20 -16.00
CA VAL A 396 6.49 18.31 -16.49
C VAL A 396 5.50 19.21 -17.21
N LEU A 397 5.49 19.13 -18.54
CA LEU A 397 4.41 19.71 -19.34
C LEU A 397 3.11 19.06 -18.86
N GLU A 398 2.32 19.78 -18.06
CA GLU A 398 0.95 19.41 -17.80
C GLU A 398 0.22 19.40 -19.15
N GLU A 399 -0.10 18.23 -19.69
CA GLU A 399 -1.26 18.10 -20.56
C GLU A 399 -2.46 18.51 -19.70
N VAL A 400 -2.76 19.79 -19.69
CA VAL A 400 -4.04 20.32 -19.25
C VAL A 400 -5.07 19.64 -20.14
N THR A 401 -5.66 18.56 -19.64
CA THR A 401 -6.91 18.05 -20.16
C THR A 401 -7.92 19.15 -19.83
N GLU A 402 -8.05 20.12 -20.74
CA GLU A 402 -9.24 20.96 -20.78
C GLU A 402 -10.44 20.03 -20.81
N PRO A 403 -11.39 20.18 -19.88
CA PRO A 403 -12.63 19.43 -19.99
C PRO A 403 -13.20 19.76 -21.39
N PRO A 404 -13.73 18.78 -22.14
CA PRO A 404 -14.31 19.05 -23.44
C PRO A 404 -15.33 20.15 -23.26
N ILE A 405 -15.11 21.29 -23.97
CA ILE A 405 -16.04 22.41 -24.00
C ILE A 405 -17.34 21.85 -24.57
N ALA A 406 -18.31 21.65 -23.68
CA ALA A 406 -19.66 21.26 -24.07
C ALA A 406 -20.21 22.39 -24.95
N GLY A 407 -20.20 22.20 -26.28
CA GLY A 407 -20.77 23.17 -27.20
C GLY A 407 -20.06 23.37 -28.53
N ALA A 408 -18.93 22.73 -28.82
CA ALA A 408 -18.34 22.82 -30.15
C ALA A 408 -19.03 21.88 -31.12
N HIS A 409 -20.03 22.37 -31.85
CA HIS A 409 -20.56 21.71 -33.04
C HIS A 409 -19.44 21.55 -34.10
N PRO A 410 -19.26 20.36 -34.71
CA PRO A 410 -18.34 20.20 -35.81
C PRO A 410 -18.81 21.08 -37.00
N LYS A 411 -17.96 21.99 -37.45
CA LYS A 411 -18.18 22.69 -38.73
C LYS A 411 -18.20 21.67 -39.85
N PRO A 412 -19.21 21.72 -40.76
CA PRO A 412 -19.23 20.83 -41.92
C PRO A 412 -18.05 21.12 -42.83
N SER A 413 -17.34 20.07 -43.20
CA SER A 413 -16.27 20.10 -44.19
C SER A 413 -16.80 20.57 -45.54
N GLY A 414 -16.44 21.81 -45.89
CA GLY A 414 -16.76 22.35 -47.22
C GLY A 414 -16.03 21.58 -48.32
N SER A 415 -16.81 21.08 -49.24
CA SER A 415 -16.35 20.47 -50.48
C SER A 415 -15.55 21.47 -51.30
N LEU A 416 -14.24 21.18 -51.49
CA LEU A 416 -13.45 21.85 -52.52
C LEU A 416 -13.79 21.24 -53.88
N SER A 417 -14.61 21.98 -54.68
CA SER A 417 -14.82 21.73 -56.08
C SER A 417 -13.53 22.05 -56.87
N ARG A 418 -13.01 21.05 -57.58
CA ARG A 418 -12.02 21.23 -58.64
C ARG A 418 -12.69 22.00 -59.83
N GLN A 419 -12.14 23.08 -60.21
CA GLN A 419 -12.23 23.60 -61.59
C GLN A 419 -10.83 23.69 -62.17
N GLY A 420 -10.60 22.90 -63.25
CA GLY A 420 -9.55 23.13 -64.20
C GLY A 420 -10.00 24.14 -65.28
N PRO A 421 -9.17 24.56 -66.23
CA PRO A 421 -8.61 23.69 -67.25
C PRO A 421 -7.13 23.54 -67.15
#